data_8b7fdc8a483fc5dbc52052023cca693a
#
_entry.id   8b7fdc8a483fc5dbc52052023cca693a
#
_cell.length_a   1.000
_cell.length_b   1.000
_cell.length_c   1.000
_cell.angle_alpha   90.00
_cell.angle_beta   90.00
_cell.angle_gamma   90.00
#
_symmetry.space_group_name_H-M   'P 1'
#
loop_
_entity.id
_entity.type
_entity.pdbx_description
1 polymer ?
#
loop_
_entity_poly.entity_id
_entity_poly.type
_entity_poly.pdbx_seq_one_letter_code
_entity_poly.pdbx_strand_id
1 'polypeptide(L)'
;MLFRSTFIFDEVDAGVGGKAAVELGRRLARLARTSQVIVVTHLAQVASWADAQFVVTKGASDGGQSAVTTTVAEVCGDARAHEIARMLSGTCSTRAANPPAPA
;
A
#
# COMPACT_ATOMS: atom_id res chain seq x y z
N MET A 1 -21.23 6.44 9.96
CA MET A 1 -21.24 5.07 10.50
C MET A 1 -20.17 4.94 11.56
N LEU A 2 -20.54 4.48 12.73
CA LEU A 2 -19.60 4.24 13.83
C LEU A 2 -19.02 2.83 13.69
N PHE A 3 -17.69 2.73 13.50
CA PHE A 3 -17.03 1.46 13.53
C PHE A 3 -16.93 0.96 14.98
N ARG A 4 -17.32 -0.26 15.21
CA ARG A 4 -17.25 -0.86 16.56
C ARG A 4 -15.91 -1.48 16.87
N SER A 5 -15.14 -1.82 15.82
CA SER A 5 -13.85 -2.51 15.97
C SER A 5 -12.88 -2.05 14.92
N THR A 6 -11.59 -2.07 15.25
CA THR A 6 -10.51 -1.85 14.31
C THR A 6 -9.66 -3.11 14.25
N PHE A 7 -9.43 -3.61 13.06
CA PHE A 7 -8.58 -4.77 12.80
C PHE A 7 -7.32 -4.31 12.09
N ILE A 8 -6.17 -4.77 12.56
CA ILE A 8 -4.88 -4.51 11.94
C ILE A 8 -4.29 -5.83 11.50
N PHE A 9 -4.04 -5.96 10.21
CA PHE A 9 -3.43 -7.15 9.61
C PHE A 9 -2.07 -6.78 9.06
N ASP A 10 -1.03 -7.39 9.59
CA ASP A 10 0.33 -7.22 9.11
C ASP A 10 0.79 -8.54 8.48
N GLU A 11 1.32 -8.44 7.25
CA GLU A 11 1.78 -9.60 6.47
C GLU A 11 0.72 -10.69 6.29
N VAL A 12 -0.55 -10.30 6.25
CA VAL A 12 -1.67 -11.23 6.08
C VAL A 12 -1.59 -11.98 4.74
N ASP A 13 -0.87 -11.44 3.78
CA ASP A 13 -0.68 -11.98 2.44
C ASP A 13 0.61 -12.81 2.30
N ALA A 14 1.32 -13.10 3.38
CA ALA A 14 2.52 -13.91 3.34
C ALA A 14 2.22 -15.31 2.78
N GLY A 15 2.91 -15.69 1.71
CA GLY A 15 2.71 -16.98 1.05
C GLY A 15 1.45 -17.08 0.20
N VAL A 16 0.68 -15.99 0.05
CA VAL A 16 -0.54 -15.93 -0.75
C VAL A 16 -0.22 -15.27 -2.08
N GLY A 17 -0.78 -15.78 -3.16
CA GLY A 17 -0.61 -15.18 -4.49
C GLY A 17 -1.77 -15.49 -5.41
N GLY A 18 -1.78 -14.85 -6.59
CA GLY A 18 -2.77 -15.10 -7.62
C GLY A 18 -4.21 -14.89 -7.17
N LYS A 19 -5.06 -15.85 -7.47
CA LYS A 19 -6.49 -15.79 -7.15
C LYS A 19 -6.76 -15.72 -5.65
N ALA A 20 -5.93 -16.37 -4.84
CA ALA A 20 -6.08 -16.34 -3.39
C ALA A 20 -5.87 -14.94 -2.82
N ALA A 21 -4.93 -14.18 -3.39
CA ALA A 21 -4.70 -12.79 -2.99
C ALA A 21 -5.90 -11.89 -3.32
N VAL A 22 -6.50 -12.08 -4.48
CA VAL A 22 -7.72 -11.35 -4.87
C VAL A 22 -8.86 -11.67 -3.91
N GLU A 23 -9.06 -12.94 -3.59
CA GLU A 23 -10.10 -13.36 -2.66
C GLU A 23 -9.88 -12.80 -1.26
N LEU A 24 -8.63 -12.78 -0.81
CA LEU A 24 -8.27 -12.17 0.47
C LEU A 24 -8.65 -10.69 0.49
N GLY A 25 -8.30 -9.95 -0.55
CA GLY A 25 -8.67 -8.53 -0.67
C GLY A 25 -10.17 -8.32 -0.64
N ARG A 26 -10.91 -9.17 -1.32
CA ARG A 26 -12.37 -9.10 -1.33
C ARG A 26 -12.96 -9.31 0.05
N ARG A 27 -12.48 -10.28 0.80
CA ARG A 27 -12.94 -10.56 2.17
C ARG A 27 -12.62 -9.43 3.13
N LEU A 28 -11.43 -8.84 2.99
CA LEU A 28 -11.06 -7.68 3.80
C LEU A 28 -11.94 -6.47 3.49
N ALA A 29 -12.27 -6.25 2.22
CA ALA A 29 -13.19 -5.19 1.82
C ALA A 29 -14.59 -5.39 2.40
N ARG A 30 -15.07 -6.64 2.49
CA ARG A 30 -16.35 -6.94 3.14
C ARG A 30 -16.32 -6.64 4.63
N LEU A 31 -15.25 -7.03 5.31
CA LEU A 31 -15.08 -6.74 6.73
C LEU A 31 -15.05 -5.22 6.99
N ALA A 32 -14.48 -4.46 6.05
CA ALA A 32 -14.37 -3.01 6.15
C ALA A 32 -15.71 -2.30 6.05
N ARG A 33 -16.79 -2.97 5.69
CA ARG A 33 -18.13 -2.38 5.65
C ARG A 33 -18.67 -2.08 7.04
N THR A 34 -18.28 -2.89 8.03
CA THR A 34 -18.78 -2.79 9.40
C THR A 34 -17.70 -2.50 10.42
N SER A 35 -16.44 -2.53 10.02
CA SER A 35 -15.29 -2.32 10.89
C SER A 35 -14.23 -1.49 10.17
N GLN A 36 -13.35 -0.88 10.92
CA GLN A 36 -12.17 -0.27 10.35
C GLN A 36 -11.11 -1.36 10.16
N VAL A 37 -10.60 -1.48 8.93
CA VAL A 37 -9.59 -2.48 8.59
C VAL A 37 -8.34 -1.77 8.08
N ILE A 38 -7.22 -2.02 8.72
CA ILE A 38 -5.91 -1.52 8.34
C ILE A 38 -5.06 -2.71 7.93
N VAL A 39 -4.55 -2.69 6.71
CA VAL A 39 -3.78 -3.81 6.14
C VAL A 39 -2.43 -3.32 5.68
N VAL A 40 -1.39 -4.03 6.07
CA VAL A 40 -0.03 -3.82 5.55
C VAL A 40 0.24 -4.93 4.54
N THR A 41 0.44 -4.57 3.29
CA THR A 41 0.61 -5.53 2.19
C THR A 41 1.57 -5.00 1.14
N HIS A 42 2.23 -5.91 0.46
CA HIS A 42 3.01 -5.61 -0.73
C HIS A 42 2.32 -6.09 -2.02
N LEU A 43 1.14 -6.67 -1.90
CA LEU A 43 0.41 -7.22 -3.04
C LEU A 43 -0.64 -6.24 -3.56
N ALA A 44 -0.52 -5.91 -4.84
CA ALA A 44 -1.49 -5.05 -5.53
C ALA A 44 -2.89 -5.66 -5.51
N GLN A 45 -3.00 -6.98 -5.57
CA GLN A 45 -4.26 -7.71 -5.55
C GLN A 45 -5.06 -7.48 -4.26
N VAL A 46 -4.36 -7.18 -3.17
CA VAL A 46 -5.00 -6.82 -1.90
C VAL A 46 -5.22 -5.32 -1.81
N ALA A 47 -4.20 -4.53 -2.14
CA ALA A 47 -4.26 -3.07 -2.03
C ALA A 47 -5.35 -2.44 -2.90
N SER A 48 -5.63 -3.03 -4.07
CA SER A 48 -6.64 -2.50 -5.00
C SER A 48 -8.06 -2.49 -4.43
N TRP A 49 -8.33 -3.28 -3.40
CA TRP A 49 -9.64 -3.34 -2.76
C TRP A 49 -9.85 -2.27 -1.68
N ALA A 50 -8.81 -1.53 -1.34
CA ALA A 50 -8.86 -0.56 -0.25
C ALA A 50 -9.60 0.72 -0.66
N ASP A 51 -10.29 1.32 0.29
CA ASP A 51 -10.93 2.63 0.11
C ASP A 51 -9.89 3.75 0.11
N ALA A 52 -8.81 3.57 0.87
CA ALA A 52 -7.70 4.51 0.93
C ALA A 52 -6.38 3.74 0.91
N GLN A 53 -5.37 4.31 0.29
CA GLN A 53 -4.06 3.70 0.20
C GLN A 53 -2.97 4.67 0.64
N PHE A 54 -2.08 4.18 1.49
CA PHE A 54 -0.89 4.91 1.95
C PHE A 54 0.35 4.18 1.47
N VAL A 55 1.32 4.92 1.00
CA VAL A 55 2.60 4.38 0.55
C VAL A 55 3.67 4.73 1.56
N VAL A 56 4.38 3.71 2.00
CA VAL A 56 5.52 3.86 2.90
C VAL A 56 6.79 3.82 2.06
N THR A 57 7.57 4.89 2.11
CA THR A 57 8.80 5.01 1.37
C THR A 57 9.97 5.21 2.32
N LYS A 58 11.02 4.44 2.13
CA LYS A 58 12.28 4.61 2.84
C LYS A 58 13.28 5.28 1.91
N GLY A 59 13.85 6.40 2.36
CA GLY A 59 14.84 7.13 1.59
C GLY A 59 16.05 7.47 2.45
N ALA A 60 17.21 7.60 1.80
CA ALA A 60 18.40 8.15 2.48
C ALA A 60 18.21 9.64 2.64
N SER A 61 18.38 10.15 3.85
CA SER A 61 18.41 11.59 4.05
C SER A 61 19.75 12.15 3.57
N ASP A 62 19.74 13.34 2.98
CA ASP A 62 20.91 14.00 2.42
C ASP A 62 21.95 14.47 3.47
N GLY A 63 21.83 14.00 4.68
CA GLY A 63 22.66 14.49 5.79
C GLY A 63 24.00 13.79 5.97
N GLY A 64 24.50 13.02 4.99
CA GLY A 64 25.83 12.42 5.04
C GLY A 64 26.05 11.38 6.14
N GLN A 65 25.10 11.13 6.97
CA GLN A 65 25.06 10.07 7.97
C GLN A 65 23.96 9.13 7.52
N SER A 66 24.15 7.84 7.69
CA SER A 66 23.26 6.78 7.27
C SER A 66 21.84 6.81 7.90
N ALA A 67 21.28 8.00 8.03
CA ALA A 67 19.91 8.16 8.54
C ALA A 67 18.91 7.81 7.44
N VAL A 68 18.12 6.77 7.68
CA VAL A 68 17.03 6.38 6.80
C VAL A 68 15.78 7.14 7.23
N THR A 69 15.22 7.91 6.32
CA THR A 69 13.97 8.61 6.56
C THR A 69 12.83 7.78 6.00
N THR A 70 11.82 7.52 6.82
CA THR A 70 10.61 6.86 6.38
C THR A 70 9.51 7.90 6.23
N THR A 71 8.87 7.92 5.07
CA THR A 71 7.73 8.79 4.80
C THR A 71 6.50 7.96 4.50
N VAL A 72 5.35 8.47 4.92
CA VAL A 72 4.04 7.87 4.64
C VAL A 72 3.20 8.92 3.94
N ALA A 73 2.67 8.57 2.79
CA ALA A 73 1.83 9.49 2.01
C ALA A 73 0.61 8.77 1.48
N GLU A 74 -0.54 9.43 1.58
CA GLU A 74 -1.75 8.93 0.94
C GLU A 74 -1.65 9.16 -0.57
N VAL A 75 -2.03 8.14 -1.35
CA VAL A 75 -2.08 8.22 -2.80
C VAL A 75 -3.52 8.04 -3.27
N CYS A 76 -3.91 8.82 -4.27
CA CYS A 76 -5.23 8.75 -4.88
C CYS A 76 -5.15 9.08 -6.37
N GLY A 77 -6.21 8.79 -7.12
CA GLY A 77 -6.26 9.06 -8.55
C GLY A 77 -5.10 8.42 -9.31
N ASP A 78 -4.44 9.20 -10.15
CA ASP A 78 -3.34 8.72 -10.99
C ASP A 78 -2.14 8.23 -10.18
N ALA A 79 -1.85 8.89 -9.07
CA ALA A 79 -0.76 8.47 -8.18
C ALA A 79 -1.02 7.06 -7.63
N ARG A 80 -2.27 6.76 -7.28
CA ARG A 80 -2.66 5.43 -6.82
C ARG A 80 -2.54 4.40 -7.94
N ALA A 81 -2.99 4.75 -9.15
CA ALA A 81 -2.87 3.86 -10.31
C ALA A 81 -1.40 3.53 -10.61
N HIS A 82 -0.52 4.51 -10.55
CA HIS A 82 0.91 4.31 -10.69
C HIS A 82 1.48 3.38 -9.63
N GLU A 83 1.09 3.57 -8.39
CA GLU A 83 1.57 2.72 -7.29
C GLU A 83 1.09 1.28 -7.44
N ILE A 84 -0.15 1.06 -7.81
CA ILE A 84 -0.67 -0.29 -8.08
C ILE A 84 0.11 -0.94 -9.23
N ALA A 85 0.37 -0.21 -10.30
CA ALA A 85 1.15 -0.72 -11.42
C ALA A 85 2.59 -1.09 -11.00
N ARG A 86 3.21 -0.25 -10.17
CA ARG A 86 4.54 -0.55 -9.62
C ARG A 86 4.53 -1.83 -8.80
N MET A 87 3.53 -2.00 -7.94
CA MET A 87 3.37 -3.20 -7.11
C MET A 87 3.21 -4.45 -7.97
N LEU A 88 2.45 -4.35 -9.07
CA LEU A 88 2.23 -5.47 -9.98
C LEU A 88 3.50 -5.87 -10.73
N SER A 89 4.36 -4.91 -11.05
CA SER A 89 5.59 -5.20 -11.77
C SER A 89 6.69 -5.80 -10.90
N GLY A 90 6.49 -5.78 -9.58
CA GLY A 90 7.48 -6.28 -8.63
C GLY A 90 8.77 -5.47 -8.61
N THR A 91 8.79 -4.30 -9.25
CA THR A 91 9.94 -3.43 -9.19
C THR A 91 10.00 -2.79 -7.81
N CYS A 92 10.96 -3.23 -7.03
CA CYS A 92 11.35 -2.52 -5.84
C CYS A 92 11.99 -1.22 -6.30
N SER A 93 11.21 -0.16 -6.34
CA SER A 93 11.77 1.15 -6.59
C SER A 93 12.47 1.60 -5.31
N THR A 94 13.73 1.30 -5.23
CA THR A 94 14.61 1.93 -4.25
C THR A 94 14.91 3.38 -4.62
N ARG A 95 14.39 3.81 -5.75
CA ARG A 95 14.53 5.18 -6.21
C ARG A 95 13.21 5.87 -5.96
N ALA A 96 13.23 6.86 -5.10
CA ALA A 96 12.18 7.85 -5.12
C ALA A 96 12.08 8.30 -6.57
N ALA A 97 11.05 7.86 -7.26
CA ALA A 97 10.81 8.37 -8.59
C ALA A 97 10.60 9.86 -8.42
N ASN A 98 11.53 10.63 -8.91
CA ASN A 98 11.28 12.04 -9.13
C ASN A 98 9.95 12.09 -9.90
N PRO A 99 8.97 12.81 -9.39
CA PRO A 99 7.78 13.00 -10.19
C PRO A 99 8.22 13.56 -11.53
N PRO A 100 7.65 13.08 -12.62
CA PRO A 100 7.97 13.65 -13.92
C PRO A 100 7.76 15.16 -13.82
N ALA A 101 8.74 15.92 -14.31
CA ALA A 101 8.60 17.37 -14.34
C ALA A 101 7.27 17.72 -14.98
N PRO A 102 6.53 18.67 -14.41
CA PRO A 102 5.29 19.10 -15.04
C PRO A 102 5.61 19.62 -16.46
N ALA A 103 4.89 19.07 -17.39
CA ALA A 103 5.05 19.47 -18.78
C ALA A 103 4.67 20.94 -18.95
#